data_48ab361cc002ca1b44c361ed6e19bc50
#
_entry.id   48ab361cc002ca1b44c361ed6e19bc50
#
_cell.length_a   1.000
_cell.length_b   1.000
_cell.length_c   1.000
_cell.angle_alpha   90.00
_cell.angle_beta   90.00
_cell.angle_gamma   90.00
#
_symmetry.space_group_name_H-M   'P 1'
#
loop_
_entity.id
_entity.type
_entity.pdbx_description
1 polymer ?
#
loop_
_entity_poly.entity_id
_entity_poly.type
_entity_poly.pdbx_seq_one_letter_code
_entity_poly.pdbx_strand_id
1 'polypeptide(L)'
;MKTKKKPIIQPYGNVGVDSGQLLIIDPCYLEDFMKLYSYDDICNYEGNMQYKLGHDGIACKLGGFGGDGYFPIDSVTNHGKYSPQYSQFILSLYE
;
A
#
# COMPACT_ATOMS: atom_id res chain seq x y z
N MET A 1 17.70 -33.24 -2.79
CA MET A 1 17.93 -31.79 -2.91
C MET A 1 16.68 -31.06 -3.27
N LYS A 2 16.45 -29.96 -2.62
CA LYS A 2 15.25 -29.20 -2.89
C LYS A 2 15.49 -28.18 -3.97
N THR A 3 14.62 -28.17 -4.94
CA THR A 3 14.60 -27.14 -5.94
C THR A 3 13.92 -25.92 -5.36
N LYS A 4 14.61 -24.80 -5.31
CA LYS A 4 13.99 -23.55 -4.93
C LYS A 4 13.05 -23.12 -6.03
N LYS A 5 11.79 -22.98 -5.68
CA LYS A 5 10.83 -22.42 -6.61
C LYS A 5 10.99 -20.91 -6.62
N LYS A 6 11.06 -20.34 -7.81
CA LYS A 6 11.14 -18.89 -7.96
C LYS A 6 9.80 -18.26 -7.63
N PRO A 7 9.79 -17.11 -6.96
CA PRO A 7 8.56 -16.36 -6.77
C PRO A 7 7.95 -16.00 -8.13
N ILE A 8 6.64 -15.99 -8.17
CA ILE A 8 5.92 -15.57 -9.36
C ILE A 8 5.52 -14.12 -9.19
N ILE A 9 5.97 -13.28 -10.11
CA ILE A 9 5.60 -11.86 -10.15
C ILE A 9 4.62 -11.68 -11.28
N GLN A 10 3.47 -11.12 -10.95
CA GLN A 10 2.45 -10.89 -11.97
C GLN A 10 1.60 -9.67 -11.63
N PRO A 11 0.96 -9.09 -12.64
CA PRO A 11 0.07 -7.95 -12.40
C PRO A 11 -1.03 -8.32 -11.42
N TYR A 12 -1.30 -7.42 -10.49
CA TYR A 12 -2.35 -7.61 -9.50
C TYR A 12 -3.46 -6.58 -9.69
N GLY A 13 -3.09 -5.33 -9.89
CA GLY A 13 -4.04 -4.25 -10.05
C GLY A 13 -3.36 -2.93 -10.34
N ASN A 14 -4.14 -1.89 -10.31
CA ASN A 14 -3.65 -0.53 -10.47
C ASN A 14 -4.27 0.35 -9.41
N VAL A 15 -3.59 1.43 -9.08
CA VAL A 15 -4.17 2.47 -8.22
C VAL A 15 -4.17 3.78 -8.99
N GLY A 16 -5.31 4.47 -8.96
CA GLY A 16 -5.42 5.81 -9.54
C GLY A 16 -4.98 6.85 -8.53
N VAL A 17 -4.21 7.82 -8.99
CA VAL A 17 -3.70 8.90 -8.14
C VAL A 17 -4.00 10.22 -8.81
N ASP A 18 -4.76 11.08 -8.14
CA ASP A 18 -5.08 12.42 -8.62
C ASP A 18 -4.41 13.51 -7.81
N SER A 19 -4.04 13.22 -6.57
CA SER A 19 -3.43 14.20 -5.66
C SER A 19 -1.92 14.11 -5.61
N GLY A 20 -1.34 13.16 -6.34
CA GLY A 20 0.09 12.87 -6.23
C GLY A 20 0.47 12.14 -4.96
N GLN A 21 -0.53 11.62 -4.25
CA GLN A 21 -0.33 10.97 -2.95
C GLN A 21 -1.18 9.71 -2.85
N LEU A 22 -0.76 8.80 -2.00
CA LEU A 22 -1.50 7.57 -1.74
C LEU A 22 -1.48 7.28 -0.26
N LEU A 23 -2.62 6.87 0.27
CA LEU A 23 -2.72 6.47 1.67
C LEU A 23 -2.94 4.96 1.74
N ILE A 24 -2.11 4.30 2.51
CA ILE A 24 -2.25 2.86 2.77
C ILE A 24 -2.77 2.70 4.19
N ILE A 25 -3.92 2.07 4.31
CA ILE A 25 -4.56 1.89 5.62
C ILE A 25 -5.38 0.59 5.61
N ASP A 26 -5.43 -0.06 6.76
CA ASP A 26 -6.33 -1.18 6.96
C ASP A 26 -7.78 -0.65 6.99
N PRO A 27 -8.68 -1.20 6.19
CA PRO A 27 -10.08 -0.76 6.19
C PRO A 27 -10.74 -0.77 7.58
N CYS A 28 -10.26 -1.62 8.47
CA CYS A 28 -10.76 -1.70 9.84
C CYS A 28 -10.61 -0.38 10.60
N TYR A 29 -9.59 0.40 10.28
CA TYR A 29 -9.31 1.66 10.95
C TYR A 29 -9.81 2.88 10.18
N LEU A 30 -10.32 2.68 8.98
CA LEU A 30 -10.59 3.79 8.07
C LEU A 30 -11.57 4.81 8.65
N GLU A 31 -12.66 4.34 9.20
CA GLU A 31 -13.71 5.23 9.72
C GLU A 31 -13.20 6.10 10.86
N ASP A 32 -12.51 5.49 11.82
CA ASP A 32 -11.95 6.22 12.96
C ASP A 32 -10.84 7.17 12.50
N PHE A 33 -10.03 6.73 11.57
CA PHE A 33 -8.96 7.55 11.02
C PHE A 33 -9.53 8.82 10.38
N MET A 34 -10.60 8.70 9.61
CA MET A 34 -11.22 9.84 8.93
C MET A 34 -11.88 10.81 9.91
N LYS A 35 -12.21 10.36 11.11
CA LYS A 35 -12.70 11.27 12.16
C LYS A 35 -11.58 12.08 12.80
N LEU A 36 -10.37 11.56 12.77
CA LEU A 36 -9.21 12.18 13.41
C LEU A 36 -8.40 13.07 12.49
N TYR A 37 -8.39 12.74 11.22
CA TYR A 37 -7.55 13.43 10.25
C TYR A 37 -8.39 13.91 9.08
N SER A 38 -8.27 15.21 8.77
CA SER A 38 -8.86 15.78 7.57
C SER A 38 -7.99 15.46 6.37
N TYR A 39 -8.50 15.72 5.18
CA TYR A 39 -7.72 15.59 3.97
C TYR A 39 -6.46 16.46 4.03
N ASP A 40 -6.59 17.70 4.52
CA ASP A 40 -5.45 18.60 4.65
C ASP A 40 -4.41 18.05 5.62
N ASP A 41 -4.84 17.46 6.72
CA ASP A 41 -3.91 16.82 7.65
C ASP A 41 -3.11 15.72 6.97
N ILE A 42 -3.79 14.88 6.21
CA ILE A 42 -3.15 13.77 5.50
C ILE A 42 -2.13 14.29 4.49
N CYS A 43 -2.46 15.35 3.78
CA CYS A 43 -1.58 15.94 2.78
C CYS A 43 -0.26 16.44 3.38
N ASN A 44 -0.25 16.77 4.65
CA ASN A 44 0.94 17.28 5.32
C ASN A 44 1.80 16.21 5.97
N TYR A 45 1.41 14.93 5.87
CA TYR A 45 2.19 13.83 6.40
C TYR A 45 3.00 13.14 5.32
N GLU A 46 4.07 12.49 5.75
CA GLU A 46 4.78 11.50 4.95
C GLU A 46 5.13 10.34 5.86
N GLY A 47 4.96 9.12 5.32
CA GLY A 47 5.27 7.92 6.08
C GLY A 47 4.16 7.57 7.06
N ASN A 48 4.55 7.10 8.22
CA ASN A 48 3.60 6.56 9.20
C ASN A 48 2.76 7.64 9.85
N MET A 49 1.48 7.39 9.90
CA MET A 49 0.52 8.21 10.63
C MET A 49 0.06 7.44 11.86
N GLN A 50 0.13 8.11 12.99
CA GLN A 50 -0.20 7.51 14.28
C GLN A 50 -1.69 7.66 14.59
N TYR A 51 -2.17 6.71 15.34
CA TYR A 51 -3.52 6.76 15.88
C TYR A 51 -3.47 7.22 17.33
N LYS A 52 -4.37 8.15 17.70
CA LYS A 52 -4.34 8.75 19.04
C LYS A 52 -4.55 7.77 20.20
N LEU A 53 -4.99 6.56 19.90
CA LEU A 53 -5.21 5.53 20.91
C LEU A 53 -3.98 4.66 21.17
N GLY A 54 -2.80 5.13 20.81
CA GLY A 54 -1.56 4.44 21.15
C GLY A 54 -1.07 3.44 20.12
N HIS A 55 -1.64 3.41 18.94
CA HIS A 55 -1.14 2.58 17.86
C HIS A 55 -0.24 3.40 16.95
N ASP A 56 0.98 2.96 16.80
CA ASP A 56 1.91 3.58 15.88
C ASP A 56 1.75 2.97 14.48
N GLY A 57 1.70 3.83 13.48
CA GLY A 57 1.75 3.38 12.11
C GLY A 57 0.53 2.64 11.62
N ILE A 58 -0.67 3.09 11.98
CA ILE A 58 -1.90 2.49 11.48
C ILE A 58 -2.17 2.83 10.02
N ALA A 59 -1.53 3.86 9.51
CA ALA A 59 -1.63 4.26 8.12
C ALA A 59 -0.27 4.75 7.66
N CYS A 60 -0.02 4.66 6.37
CA CYS A 60 1.21 5.16 5.77
C CYS A 60 0.87 6.00 4.56
N LYS A 61 1.31 7.25 4.55
CA LYS A 61 1.08 8.16 3.44
C LYS A 61 2.31 8.19 2.56
N LEU A 62 2.11 7.93 1.29
CA LEU A 62 3.16 7.91 0.28
C LEU A 62 3.03 9.15 -0.59
N GLY A 63 4.15 9.78 -0.87
CA GLY A 63 4.22 10.89 -1.81
C GLY A 63 5.20 10.57 -2.93
N GLY A 64 5.51 11.58 -3.73
CA GLY A 64 6.52 11.45 -4.76
C GLY A 64 6.06 10.78 -6.03
N PHE A 65 4.76 10.77 -6.30
CA PHE A 65 4.23 10.16 -7.52
C PHE A 65 4.44 10.99 -8.77
N GLY A 66 4.84 12.23 -8.61
CA GLY A 66 5.15 13.08 -9.76
C GLY A 66 3.95 13.63 -10.51
N GLY A 67 2.74 13.34 -10.05
CA GLY A 67 1.51 13.80 -10.68
C GLY A 67 0.44 12.73 -10.69
N ASP A 68 -0.57 12.97 -11.50
CA ASP A 68 -1.72 12.08 -11.62
C ASP A 68 -1.41 10.91 -12.54
N GLY A 69 -2.09 9.81 -12.32
CA GLY A 69 -1.97 8.67 -13.21
C GLY A 69 -2.49 7.39 -12.59
N TYR A 70 -2.25 6.31 -13.31
CA TYR A 70 -2.51 4.96 -12.83
C TYR A 70 -1.18 4.27 -12.66
N PHE A 71 -0.96 3.74 -11.46
CA PHE A 71 0.31 3.12 -11.12
C PHE A 71 0.09 1.63 -10.90
N PRO A 72 0.88 0.78 -11.56
CA PRO A 72 0.67 -0.65 -11.46
C PRO A 72 1.09 -1.20 -10.12
N ILE A 73 0.35 -2.20 -9.68
CA ILE A 73 0.67 -2.97 -8.49
C ILE A 73 0.86 -4.41 -8.93
N ASP A 74 2.05 -4.95 -8.69
CA ASP A 74 2.34 -6.34 -8.94
C ASP A 74 2.27 -7.13 -7.65
N SER A 75 1.88 -8.37 -7.75
CA SER A 75 1.96 -9.30 -6.64
C SER A 75 3.13 -10.24 -6.81
N VAL A 76 3.75 -10.60 -5.70
CA VAL A 76 4.77 -11.64 -5.65
C VAL A 76 4.19 -12.78 -4.83
N THR A 77 4.05 -13.94 -5.45
CA THR A 77 3.44 -15.09 -4.84
C THR A 77 4.48 -16.14 -4.52
N ASN A 78 4.46 -16.62 -3.30
CA ASN A 78 5.23 -17.80 -2.93
C ASN A 78 4.43 -19.04 -3.25
N HIS A 79 5.14 -20.11 -3.57
CA HIS A 79 4.51 -21.41 -3.80
C HIS A 79 4.12 -22.01 -2.45
N GLY A 80 2.94 -21.69 -2.00
CA GLY A 80 2.38 -22.28 -0.79
C GLY A 80 1.83 -23.67 -1.03
N LYS A 81 1.74 -24.45 0.03
CA LYS A 81 1.22 -25.78 -0.06
C LYS A 81 -0.27 -25.82 -0.33
N TYR A 82 -1.01 -24.88 0.21
CA TYR A 82 -2.47 -24.90 0.19
C TYR A 82 -3.09 -23.82 -0.66
N SER A 83 -2.55 -22.65 -0.63
CA SER A 83 -3.06 -21.54 -1.43
C SER A 83 -1.93 -20.60 -1.76
N PRO A 84 -2.08 -19.82 -2.82
CA PRO A 84 -1.07 -18.80 -3.11
C PRO A 84 -1.03 -17.84 -1.95
N GLN A 85 0.18 -17.63 -1.45
CA GLN A 85 0.43 -16.64 -0.43
C GLN A 85 1.25 -15.52 -1.04
N TYR A 86 0.79 -14.32 -0.85
CA TYR A 86 1.52 -13.15 -1.31
C TYR A 86 2.64 -12.86 -0.35
N SER A 87 3.86 -12.71 -0.87
CA SER A 87 5.00 -12.28 -0.06
C SER A 87 5.23 -10.79 -0.18
N GLN A 88 4.81 -10.20 -1.28
CA GLN A 88 5.00 -8.77 -1.52
C GLN A 88 3.92 -8.23 -2.45
N PHE A 89 3.68 -6.95 -2.32
CA PHE A 89 3.02 -6.16 -3.35
C PHE A 89 3.98 -5.05 -3.75
N ILE A 90 4.18 -4.89 -5.03
CA ILE A 90 5.13 -3.91 -5.55
C ILE A 90 4.35 -2.83 -6.29
N LEU A 91 4.37 -1.64 -5.73
CA LEU A 91 3.80 -0.46 -6.38
C LEU A 91 4.92 0.23 -7.15
N SER A 92 4.73 0.36 -8.45
CA SER A 92 5.72 1.00 -9.29
C SER A 92 5.32 2.43 -9.59
N LEU A 93 6.26 3.36 -9.45
CA LEU A 93 6.02 4.78 -9.71
C LEU A 93 6.22 5.14 -11.18
N TYR A 94 6.56 4.18 -12.00
CA TYR A 94 6.72 4.34 -13.45
C TYR A 94 5.68 3.49 -14.15
N GLU A 95 5.13 4.03 -15.19
CA GLU A 95 4.23 3.29 -16.06
C GLU A 95 4.96 2.30 -16.95
#